data_a85fa052ee106feb9ed3ffffd3cc33c9
#
_entry.id   a85fa052ee106feb9ed3ffffd3cc33c9
#
_cell.length_a   1.000
_cell.length_b   1.000
_cell.length_c   1.000
_cell.angle_alpha   90.00
_cell.angle_beta   90.00
_cell.angle_gamma   90.00
#
_symmetry.space_group_name_H-M   'P 1'
#
loop_
_entity.id
_entity.type
_entity.pdbx_description
1 polymer ?
#
loop_
_entity_poly.entity_id
_entity_poly.type
_entity_poly.pdbx_seq_one_letter_code
_entity_poly.pdbx_strand_id
1 'polypeptide(L)'
;MKIPSEFDPIRPFEPEELPAVYDRILADKQFQMVLAYLYPDVPAEAIAKKMHACKTNLEFQKTFCYPFLQRLVTELSLGCSMDAVNINTRKRYTFVSNHRDIVLDSAFLDKLLMDVGFTTTCEIAIGDNLLSQDWVRDLVRINKSFTVERALHSVEMLRASKRMSEYIHFVIAEKNDNVWIAQRQGRAKNSNDLTQPAILKMMAMGGEGTIIERLKQLHIVPLAISYEYDPCDYLKAREYQLRRDLPYWKKTAEDDLESMLVGIKGYKGHIFYKCAPCIDEWLDTVDEELPKNKLFDTIAAHIDHQIHSNYKLYPINYVALDMILDTRVYEEYYTVEDYQNFNTYLDGQIEKIDIENRDDKFLRTCLLTQYAYPAKNYIAASSESGRFKSLLNRLTFKK
;
A
#
# COMPACT_ATOMS: atom_id res chain seq x y z
N MET A 1 -11.87 -21.06 16.37
CA MET A 1 -11.71 -20.05 17.45
C MET A 1 -12.75 -18.98 17.19
N LYS A 2 -13.48 -18.52 18.19
CA LYS A 2 -14.45 -17.44 18.03
C LYS A 2 -13.75 -16.09 18.25
N ILE A 3 -13.90 -15.17 17.30
CA ILE A 3 -13.37 -13.82 17.44
C ILE A 3 -14.13 -13.07 18.54
N PRO A 4 -13.48 -12.35 19.47
CA PRO A 4 -14.15 -11.53 20.47
C PRO A 4 -15.11 -10.51 19.86
N SER A 5 -16.34 -10.40 20.42
CA SER A 5 -17.41 -9.55 19.84
C SER A 5 -17.09 -8.05 19.82
N GLU A 6 -16.13 -7.59 20.61
CA GLU A 6 -15.62 -6.21 20.59
C GLU A 6 -14.99 -5.83 19.26
N PHE A 7 -14.54 -6.81 18.47
CA PHE A 7 -13.97 -6.62 17.14
C PHE A 7 -15.00 -6.71 16.01
N ASP A 8 -16.26 -7.09 16.27
CA ASP A 8 -17.30 -7.22 15.24
C ASP A 8 -17.47 -5.99 14.34
N PRO A 9 -17.32 -4.76 14.85
CA PRO A 9 -17.44 -3.57 14.02
C PRO A 9 -16.37 -3.45 12.94
N ILE A 10 -15.17 -4.03 13.14
CA ILE A 10 -14.03 -3.81 12.27
C ILE A 10 -13.53 -5.07 11.56
N ARG A 11 -13.70 -6.27 12.11
CA ARG A 11 -13.13 -7.52 11.61
C ARG A 11 -13.65 -7.96 10.24
N PRO A 12 -12.94 -8.80 9.49
CA PRO A 12 -13.49 -9.58 8.38
C PRO A 12 -14.68 -10.45 8.81
N PHE A 13 -15.46 -10.94 7.84
CA PHE A 13 -16.53 -11.89 8.15
C PHE A 13 -15.95 -13.25 8.57
N GLU A 14 -16.61 -13.88 9.56
CA GLU A 14 -16.33 -15.27 9.93
C GLU A 14 -16.97 -16.25 8.93
N PRO A 15 -16.48 -17.49 8.84
CA PRO A 15 -16.99 -18.49 7.87
C PRO A 15 -18.51 -18.70 7.91
N GLU A 16 -19.10 -18.63 9.09
CA GLU A 16 -20.55 -18.82 9.30
C GLU A 16 -21.38 -17.66 8.74
N GLU A 17 -20.80 -16.46 8.61
CA GLU A 17 -21.46 -15.27 8.07
C GLU A 17 -21.44 -15.25 6.54
N LEU A 18 -20.44 -15.89 5.91
CA LEU A 18 -20.20 -15.81 4.47
C LEU A 18 -21.41 -16.17 3.60
N PRO A 19 -22.20 -17.22 3.87
CA PRO A 19 -23.36 -17.55 3.02
C PRO A 19 -24.36 -16.39 2.90
N ALA A 20 -24.72 -15.77 4.03
CA ALA A 20 -25.66 -14.64 4.04
C ALA A 20 -25.07 -13.37 3.38
N VAL A 21 -23.75 -13.17 3.52
CA VAL A 21 -23.04 -12.07 2.87
C VAL A 21 -22.97 -12.28 1.36
N TYR A 22 -22.74 -13.52 0.90
CA TYR A 22 -22.78 -13.83 -0.54
C TYR A 22 -24.16 -13.57 -1.14
N ASP A 23 -25.25 -13.97 -0.47
CA ASP A 23 -26.60 -13.67 -0.93
C ASP A 23 -26.83 -12.17 -1.08
N ARG A 24 -26.42 -11.40 -0.09
CA ARG A 24 -26.58 -9.94 -0.07
C ARG A 24 -25.80 -9.25 -1.18
N ILE A 25 -24.51 -9.59 -1.34
CA ILE A 25 -23.67 -8.96 -2.36
C ILE A 25 -24.09 -9.37 -3.79
N LEU A 26 -24.52 -10.62 -4.00
CA LEU A 26 -25.01 -11.11 -5.29
C LEU A 26 -26.33 -10.46 -5.67
N ALA A 27 -27.13 -10.00 -4.72
CA ALA A 27 -28.38 -9.26 -4.97
C ALA A 27 -28.13 -7.78 -5.34
N ASP A 28 -26.93 -7.24 -5.08
CA ASP A 28 -26.60 -5.86 -5.38
C ASP A 28 -26.38 -5.65 -6.90
N LYS A 29 -27.12 -4.68 -7.49
CA LYS A 29 -27.08 -4.41 -8.93
C LYS A 29 -25.73 -3.89 -9.42
N GLN A 30 -25.03 -3.11 -8.62
CA GLN A 30 -23.71 -2.58 -8.99
C GLN A 30 -22.67 -3.70 -8.98
N PHE A 31 -22.73 -4.56 -7.98
CA PHE A 31 -21.87 -5.74 -7.94
C PHE A 31 -22.13 -6.69 -9.09
N GLN A 32 -23.41 -6.91 -9.48
CA GLN A 32 -23.77 -7.71 -10.67
C GLN A 32 -23.14 -7.12 -11.95
N MET A 33 -23.15 -5.79 -12.12
CA MET A 33 -22.47 -5.14 -13.26
C MET A 33 -20.96 -5.37 -13.22
N VAL A 34 -20.33 -5.31 -12.06
CA VAL A 34 -18.91 -5.62 -11.89
C VAL A 34 -18.61 -7.07 -12.26
N LEU A 35 -19.44 -8.03 -11.80
CA LEU A 35 -19.28 -9.44 -12.16
C LEU A 35 -19.44 -9.69 -13.66
N ALA A 36 -20.45 -9.08 -14.30
CA ALA A 36 -20.65 -9.19 -15.74
C ALA A 36 -19.45 -8.62 -16.55
N TYR A 37 -18.85 -7.54 -16.06
CA TYR A 37 -17.65 -6.99 -16.68
C TYR A 37 -16.40 -7.87 -16.48
N LEU A 38 -16.23 -8.46 -15.28
CA LEU A 38 -15.07 -9.30 -14.98
C LEU A 38 -15.15 -10.70 -15.60
N TYR A 39 -16.37 -11.21 -15.78
CA TYR A 39 -16.66 -12.57 -16.22
C TYR A 39 -17.76 -12.59 -17.30
N PRO A 40 -17.54 -11.94 -18.47
CA PRO A 40 -18.59 -11.75 -19.48
C PRO A 40 -19.16 -13.07 -20.03
N ASP A 41 -18.34 -14.12 -20.05
CA ASP A 41 -18.69 -15.44 -20.61
C ASP A 41 -19.18 -16.44 -19.56
N VAL A 42 -19.34 -16.01 -18.29
CA VAL A 42 -19.74 -16.91 -17.20
C VAL A 42 -21.14 -16.55 -16.70
N PRO A 43 -22.10 -17.48 -16.72
CA PRO A 43 -23.44 -17.23 -16.17
C PRO A 43 -23.40 -16.82 -14.70
N ALA A 44 -24.26 -15.86 -14.31
CA ALA A 44 -24.32 -15.34 -12.94
C ALA A 44 -24.57 -16.46 -11.90
N GLU A 45 -25.40 -17.44 -12.24
CA GLU A 45 -25.69 -18.59 -11.38
C GLU A 45 -24.44 -19.45 -11.14
N ALA A 46 -23.58 -19.59 -12.14
CA ALA A 46 -22.32 -20.32 -12.00
C ALA A 46 -21.34 -19.59 -11.08
N ILE A 47 -21.28 -18.24 -11.17
CA ILE A 47 -20.49 -17.41 -10.26
C ILE A 47 -21.04 -17.53 -8.84
N ALA A 48 -22.36 -17.40 -8.64
CA ALA A 48 -23.02 -17.53 -7.35
C ALA A 48 -22.73 -18.90 -6.71
N LYS A 49 -22.90 -19.98 -7.47
CA LYS A 49 -22.56 -21.33 -7.02
C LYS A 49 -21.11 -21.46 -6.59
N LYS A 50 -20.20 -20.86 -7.34
CA LYS A 50 -18.76 -20.88 -7.04
C LYS A 50 -18.44 -20.06 -5.79
N MET A 51 -19.11 -18.91 -5.56
CA MET A 51 -18.98 -18.11 -4.33
C MET A 51 -19.46 -18.90 -3.12
N HIS A 52 -20.65 -19.51 -3.15
CA HIS A 52 -21.19 -20.34 -2.08
C HIS A 52 -20.39 -21.62 -1.79
N ALA A 53 -19.58 -22.08 -2.74
CA ALA A 53 -18.64 -23.17 -2.52
C ALA A 53 -17.44 -22.75 -1.64
N CYS A 54 -17.09 -21.48 -1.60
CA CYS A 54 -16.03 -20.95 -0.74
C CYS A 54 -16.54 -20.87 0.71
N LYS A 55 -15.94 -21.66 1.60
CA LYS A 55 -16.32 -21.75 3.03
C LYS A 55 -15.50 -20.84 3.92
N THR A 56 -14.40 -20.30 3.42
CA THR A 56 -13.50 -19.39 4.12
C THR A 56 -13.11 -18.20 3.23
N ASN A 57 -12.71 -17.10 3.86
CA ASN A 57 -12.17 -15.94 3.14
C ASN A 57 -10.95 -16.31 2.28
N LEU A 58 -10.08 -17.21 2.78
CA LEU A 58 -8.92 -17.68 2.03
C LEU A 58 -9.31 -18.48 0.78
N GLU A 59 -10.35 -19.30 0.86
CA GLU A 59 -10.90 -19.99 -0.31
C GLU A 59 -11.48 -19.02 -1.33
N PHE A 60 -12.17 -17.97 -0.88
CA PHE A 60 -12.63 -16.89 -1.75
C PHE A 60 -11.46 -16.19 -2.44
N GLN A 61 -10.41 -15.83 -1.71
CA GLN A 61 -9.21 -15.22 -2.28
C GLN A 61 -8.56 -16.13 -3.33
N LYS A 62 -8.38 -17.41 -3.05
CA LYS A 62 -7.82 -18.39 -3.99
C LYS A 62 -8.67 -18.58 -5.24
N THR A 63 -10.01 -18.51 -5.07
CA THR A 63 -10.97 -18.83 -6.14
C THR A 63 -11.24 -17.64 -7.06
N PHE A 64 -11.27 -16.41 -6.53
CA PHE A 64 -11.64 -15.20 -7.26
C PHE A 64 -10.51 -14.17 -7.35
N CYS A 65 -9.88 -13.84 -6.22
CA CYS A 65 -8.89 -12.77 -6.20
C CYS A 65 -7.59 -13.20 -6.88
N TYR A 66 -7.06 -14.37 -6.58
CA TYR A 66 -5.80 -14.83 -7.15
C TYR A 66 -5.84 -14.94 -8.70
N PRO A 67 -6.82 -15.60 -9.34
CA PRO A 67 -6.90 -15.65 -10.80
C PRO A 67 -7.08 -14.27 -11.44
N PHE A 68 -7.86 -13.39 -10.81
CA PHE A 68 -8.02 -12.02 -11.26
C PHE A 68 -6.69 -11.26 -11.24
N LEU A 69 -5.95 -11.33 -10.14
CA LEU A 69 -4.64 -10.68 -10.00
C LEU A 69 -3.60 -11.27 -10.96
N GLN A 70 -3.63 -12.59 -11.17
CA GLN A 70 -2.76 -13.24 -12.14
C GLN A 70 -3.01 -12.72 -13.56
N ARG A 71 -4.28 -12.52 -13.94
CA ARG A 71 -4.64 -11.91 -15.22
C ARG A 71 -4.14 -10.47 -15.33
N LEU A 72 -4.34 -9.66 -14.28
CA LEU A 72 -3.83 -8.28 -14.27
C LEU A 72 -2.30 -8.24 -14.43
N VAL A 73 -1.56 -9.13 -13.78
CA VAL A 73 -0.09 -9.22 -13.94
C VAL A 73 0.26 -9.53 -15.39
N THR A 74 -0.42 -10.50 -16.00
CA THR A 74 -0.14 -10.92 -17.38
C THR A 74 -0.48 -9.82 -18.41
N GLU A 75 -1.59 -9.11 -18.22
CA GLU A 75 -2.09 -8.14 -19.20
C GLU A 75 -1.51 -6.73 -19.01
N LEU A 76 -1.19 -6.33 -17.79
CA LEU A 76 -0.90 -4.95 -17.42
C LEU A 76 0.46 -4.74 -16.75
N SER A 77 1.35 -5.74 -16.81
CA SER A 77 2.71 -5.61 -16.28
C SER A 77 3.72 -6.46 -17.04
N LEU A 78 5.00 -6.23 -16.76
CA LEU A 78 6.12 -7.07 -17.20
C LEU A 78 6.47 -8.16 -16.18
N GLY A 79 5.65 -8.30 -15.15
CA GLY A 79 5.79 -9.28 -14.10
C GLY A 79 5.64 -8.68 -12.70
N CYS A 80 5.24 -9.54 -11.76
CA CYS A 80 5.08 -9.22 -10.35
C CYS A 80 5.79 -10.29 -9.53
N SER A 81 6.76 -9.91 -8.71
CA SER A 81 7.59 -10.84 -7.94
C SER A 81 7.92 -10.32 -6.55
N MET A 82 8.31 -11.23 -5.66
CA MET A 82 8.66 -10.93 -4.27
C MET A 82 10.00 -11.59 -3.88
N ASP A 83 10.83 -10.83 -3.18
CA ASP A 83 11.96 -11.34 -2.43
C ASP A 83 11.58 -11.43 -0.95
N ALA A 84 11.45 -12.65 -0.46
CA ALA A 84 11.06 -12.98 0.91
C ALA A 84 12.16 -13.75 1.66
N VAL A 85 13.42 -13.69 1.21
CA VAL A 85 14.54 -14.47 1.75
C VAL A 85 14.78 -14.20 3.25
N ASN A 86 14.44 -13.00 3.72
CA ASN A 86 14.66 -12.57 5.11
C ASN A 86 13.57 -13.03 6.09
N ILE A 87 12.52 -13.70 5.64
CA ILE A 87 11.39 -14.09 6.49
C ILE A 87 11.06 -15.57 6.36
N ASN A 88 10.46 -16.12 7.42
CA ASN A 88 10.04 -17.51 7.48
C ASN A 88 8.54 -17.64 7.16
N THR A 89 8.20 -18.30 6.06
CA THR A 89 6.81 -18.47 5.60
C THR A 89 5.90 -19.22 6.59
N ARG A 90 6.46 -19.86 7.62
CA ARG A 90 5.71 -20.55 8.68
C ARG A 90 5.34 -19.64 9.85
N LYS A 91 5.96 -18.46 9.97
CA LYS A 91 5.64 -17.44 10.98
C LYS A 91 4.56 -16.50 10.48
N ARG A 92 4.07 -15.64 11.37
CA ARG A 92 3.11 -14.57 11.06
C ARG A 92 3.75 -13.23 11.32
N TYR A 93 3.38 -12.25 10.50
CA TYR A 93 4.02 -10.94 10.49
C TYR A 93 3.01 -9.83 10.27
N THR A 94 3.32 -8.67 10.82
CA THR A 94 2.71 -7.41 10.42
C THR A 94 3.59 -6.74 9.36
N PHE A 95 3.18 -6.79 8.10
CA PHE A 95 3.88 -6.12 7.01
C PHE A 95 3.54 -4.63 7.03
N VAL A 96 4.56 -3.79 7.19
CA VAL A 96 4.45 -2.32 7.15
C VAL A 96 5.14 -1.83 5.89
N SER A 97 4.39 -1.22 4.96
CA SER A 97 4.94 -0.86 3.64
C SER A 97 4.73 0.60 3.27
N ASN A 98 5.53 1.10 2.34
CA ASN A 98 5.17 2.26 1.53
C ASN A 98 3.88 1.99 0.74
N HIS A 99 3.20 3.05 0.27
CA HIS A 99 1.86 2.92 -0.31
C HIS A 99 1.76 3.61 -1.68
N ARG A 100 1.60 2.79 -2.74
CA ARG A 100 1.58 3.20 -4.14
C ARG A 100 0.18 3.22 -4.74
N ASP A 101 -0.58 2.12 -4.53
CA ASP A 101 -1.90 1.90 -5.10
C ASP A 101 -2.93 1.62 -3.98
N ILE A 102 -4.16 2.14 -4.12
CA ILE A 102 -5.21 2.00 -3.10
C ILE A 102 -5.60 0.53 -2.89
N VAL A 103 -5.69 -0.22 -3.98
CA VAL A 103 -6.22 -1.60 -4.01
C VAL A 103 -5.11 -2.62 -4.16
N LEU A 104 -4.18 -2.37 -5.09
CA LEU A 104 -3.28 -3.42 -5.56
C LEU A 104 -2.09 -3.67 -4.66
N ASP A 105 -1.69 -2.73 -3.80
CA ASP A 105 -0.55 -2.96 -2.90
C ASP A 105 -0.78 -4.16 -1.98
N SER A 106 -1.92 -4.20 -1.30
CA SER A 106 -2.29 -5.32 -0.43
C SER A 106 -2.74 -6.55 -1.22
N ALA A 107 -3.45 -6.35 -2.33
CA ALA A 107 -3.93 -7.45 -3.14
C ALA A 107 -2.78 -8.24 -3.80
N PHE A 108 -1.78 -7.55 -4.37
CA PHE A 108 -0.58 -8.22 -4.87
C PHE A 108 0.27 -8.84 -3.75
N LEU A 109 0.32 -8.21 -2.57
CA LEU A 109 0.97 -8.84 -1.43
C LEU A 109 0.34 -10.20 -1.13
N ASP A 110 -0.99 -10.28 -1.02
CA ASP A 110 -1.70 -11.54 -0.74
C ASP A 110 -1.41 -12.61 -1.81
N LYS A 111 -1.41 -12.21 -3.09
CA LYS A 111 -1.01 -13.11 -4.18
C LYS A 111 0.43 -13.60 -4.01
N LEU A 112 1.37 -12.69 -3.77
CA LEU A 112 2.79 -12.99 -3.66
C LEU A 112 3.11 -13.83 -2.41
N LEU A 113 2.41 -13.63 -1.29
CA LEU A 113 2.53 -14.49 -0.13
C LEU A 113 2.14 -15.95 -0.45
N MET A 114 1.07 -16.14 -1.22
CA MET A 114 0.70 -17.48 -1.71
C MET A 114 1.78 -18.06 -2.63
N ASP A 115 2.33 -17.26 -3.54
CA ASP A 115 3.38 -17.69 -4.49
C ASP A 115 4.67 -18.13 -3.79
N VAL A 116 5.07 -17.45 -2.70
CA VAL A 116 6.28 -17.80 -1.94
C VAL A 116 6.02 -18.85 -0.85
N GLY A 117 4.81 -19.39 -0.76
CA GLY A 117 4.49 -20.55 0.07
C GLY A 117 3.96 -20.25 1.48
N PHE A 118 3.45 -19.05 1.75
CA PHE A 118 2.67 -18.82 2.97
C PHE A 118 1.36 -19.62 2.93
N THR A 119 0.98 -20.16 4.07
CA THR A 119 -0.29 -20.95 4.21
C THR A 119 -1.53 -20.06 4.27
N THR A 120 -1.34 -18.77 4.57
CA THR A 120 -2.40 -17.76 4.68
C THR A 120 -1.92 -16.42 4.12
N THR A 121 -2.85 -15.52 3.85
CA THR A 121 -2.66 -14.15 3.36
C THR A 121 -2.69 -13.16 4.52
N CYS A 122 -2.72 -11.85 4.22
CA CYS A 122 -2.87 -10.81 5.24
C CYS A 122 -4.33 -10.49 5.55
N GLU A 123 -4.58 -10.05 6.77
CA GLU A 123 -5.68 -9.15 7.05
C GLU A 123 -5.26 -7.71 6.74
N ILE A 124 -6.10 -7.01 5.96
CA ILE A 124 -5.75 -5.75 5.33
C ILE A 124 -6.41 -4.59 6.07
N ALA A 125 -5.61 -3.64 6.57
CA ALA A 125 -6.12 -2.40 7.16
C ALA A 125 -6.66 -1.46 6.08
N ILE A 126 -7.98 -1.20 6.05
CA ILE A 126 -8.63 -0.32 5.07
C ILE A 126 -9.40 0.80 5.74
N GLY A 127 -9.21 2.05 5.28
CA GLY A 127 -9.94 3.19 5.82
C GLY A 127 -11.44 3.19 5.46
N ASP A 128 -12.29 3.51 6.42
CA ASP A 128 -13.75 3.58 6.26
C ASP A 128 -14.21 4.57 5.19
N ASN A 129 -13.42 5.62 4.93
CA ASN A 129 -13.67 6.59 3.86
C ASN A 129 -13.69 5.97 2.44
N LEU A 130 -13.13 4.79 2.26
CA LEU A 130 -13.14 4.05 0.99
C LEU A 130 -14.33 3.09 0.86
N LEU A 131 -15.16 2.96 1.92
CA LEU A 131 -16.23 1.97 2.05
C LEU A 131 -17.63 2.61 1.97
N SER A 132 -17.81 3.58 1.06
CA SER A 132 -19.07 4.32 0.90
C SER A 132 -20.23 3.48 0.36
N GLN A 133 -19.94 2.41 -0.38
CA GLN A 133 -20.91 1.49 -0.96
C GLN A 133 -20.99 0.21 -0.12
N ASP A 134 -22.21 -0.27 0.17
CA ASP A 134 -22.38 -1.46 1.03
C ASP A 134 -21.76 -2.72 0.43
N TRP A 135 -21.92 -2.93 -0.88
CA TRP A 135 -21.31 -4.08 -1.55
C TRP A 135 -19.77 -4.02 -1.55
N VAL A 136 -19.17 -2.82 -1.61
CA VAL A 136 -17.70 -2.65 -1.48
C VAL A 136 -17.26 -3.02 -0.07
N ARG A 137 -18.00 -2.56 0.95
CA ARG A 137 -17.73 -2.90 2.35
C ARG A 137 -17.79 -4.41 2.59
N ASP A 138 -18.82 -5.06 2.03
CA ASP A 138 -18.96 -6.51 2.13
C ASP A 138 -17.82 -7.22 1.39
N LEU A 139 -17.51 -6.83 0.16
CA LEU A 139 -16.45 -7.44 -0.64
C LEU A 139 -15.07 -7.38 0.04
N VAL A 140 -14.70 -6.22 0.59
CA VAL A 140 -13.39 -6.09 1.25
C VAL A 140 -13.31 -6.90 2.54
N ARG A 141 -14.42 -7.00 3.30
CA ARG A 141 -14.49 -7.86 4.50
C ARG A 141 -14.48 -9.35 4.17
N ILE A 142 -15.08 -9.75 3.03
CA ILE A 142 -14.89 -11.10 2.47
C ILE A 142 -13.42 -11.33 2.13
N ASN A 143 -12.74 -10.32 1.61
CA ASN A 143 -11.31 -10.37 1.24
C ASN A 143 -10.37 -10.09 2.43
N LYS A 144 -10.75 -10.51 3.65
CA LYS A 144 -9.92 -10.37 4.87
C LYS A 144 -9.53 -8.94 5.23
N SER A 145 -10.29 -7.93 4.83
CA SER A 145 -9.99 -6.56 5.28
C SER A 145 -10.68 -6.24 6.59
N PHE A 146 -9.96 -5.54 7.49
CA PHE A 146 -10.53 -4.91 8.68
C PHE A 146 -10.58 -3.40 8.53
N THR A 147 -11.58 -2.77 9.15
CA THR A 147 -11.88 -1.35 8.96
C THR A 147 -11.09 -0.48 9.92
N VAL A 148 -10.45 0.57 9.37
CA VAL A 148 -9.80 1.65 10.12
C VAL A 148 -10.76 2.83 10.17
N GLU A 149 -11.33 3.10 11.35
CA GLU A 149 -12.27 4.19 11.58
C GLU A 149 -11.53 5.53 11.63
N ARG A 150 -11.90 6.50 10.80
CA ARG A 150 -11.17 7.77 10.62
C ARG A 150 -12.00 9.02 10.99
N ALA A 151 -13.31 8.98 10.82
CA ALA A 151 -14.19 10.14 10.99
C ALA A 151 -14.70 10.32 12.45
N LEU A 152 -13.80 10.11 13.46
CA LEU A 152 -14.17 10.12 14.87
C LEU A 152 -13.61 11.35 15.60
N HIS A 153 -14.27 11.77 16.68
CA HIS A 153 -13.78 12.80 17.59
C HIS A 153 -12.80 12.23 18.64
N SER A 154 -12.05 13.08 19.31
CA SER A 154 -10.86 12.74 20.12
C SER A 154 -10.96 11.49 21.00
N VAL A 155 -12.02 11.33 21.79
CA VAL A 155 -12.19 10.17 22.69
C VAL A 155 -12.55 8.90 21.94
N GLU A 156 -13.42 9.03 20.93
CA GLU A 156 -13.84 7.91 20.07
C GLU A 156 -12.66 7.41 19.22
N MET A 157 -11.86 8.34 18.68
CA MET A 157 -10.64 8.04 17.95
C MET A 157 -9.66 7.23 18.82
N LEU A 158 -9.48 7.60 20.08
CA LEU A 158 -8.60 6.87 20.98
C LEU A 158 -9.12 5.44 21.23
N ARG A 159 -10.43 5.27 21.44
CA ARG A 159 -11.04 3.94 21.61
C ARG A 159 -10.94 3.09 20.36
N ALA A 160 -11.20 3.66 19.19
CA ALA A 160 -11.09 2.99 17.91
C ALA A 160 -9.64 2.57 17.63
N SER A 161 -8.67 3.46 17.90
CA SER A 161 -7.24 3.15 17.77
C SER A 161 -6.80 2.03 18.70
N LYS A 162 -7.29 2.03 19.95
CA LYS A 162 -7.01 0.96 20.92
C LYS A 162 -7.60 -0.37 20.43
N ARG A 163 -8.89 -0.40 20.07
CA ARG A 163 -9.56 -1.59 19.54
C ARG A 163 -8.84 -2.15 18.32
N MET A 164 -8.43 -1.30 17.38
CA MET A 164 -7.68 -1.71 16.20
C MET A 164 -6.32 -2.32 16.58
N SER A 165 -5.60 -1.72 17.53
CA SER A 165 -4.34 -2.25 18.02
C SER A 165 -4.51 -3.61 18.69
N GLU A 166 -5.48 -3.76 19.57
CA GLU A 166 -5.83 -5.03 20.22
C GLU A 166 -6.23 -6.10 19.19
N TYR A 167 -6.95 -5.68 18.14
CA TYR A 167 -7.30 -6.59 17.04
C TYR A 167 -6.07 -7.06 16.27
N ILE A 168 -5.12 -6.19 15.95
CA ILE A 168 -3.88 -6.57 15.24
C ILE A 168 -3.08 -7.57 16.10
N HIS A 169 -2.95 -7.33 17.40
CA HIS A 169 -2.30 -8.28 18.33
C HIS A 169 -3.02 -9.64 18.35
N PHE A 170 -4.35 -9.63 18.42
CA PHE A 170 -5.18 -10.84 18.36
C PHE A 170 -4.97 -11.62 17.05
N VAL A 171 -4.90 -10.92 15.91
CA VAL A 171 -4.68 -11.55 14.59
C VAL A 171 -3.34 -12.27 14.54
N ILE A 172 -2.28 -11.65 15.03
CA ILE A 172 -0.93 -12.23 15.04
C ILE A 172 -0.81 -13.37 16.06
N ALA A 173 -1.20 -13.11 17.30
CA ALA A 173 -0.93 -14.03 18.42
C ALA A 173 -1.88 -15.22 18.49
N GLU A 174 -3.18 -15.00 18.24
CA GLU A 174 -4.22 -15.99 18.47
C GLU A 174 -4.83 -16.52 17.17
N LYS A 175 -5.22 -15.63 16.25
CA LYS A 175 -5.81 -16.03 14.97
C LYS A 175 -4.78 -16.68 14.05
N ASN A 176 -3.50 -16.43 14.29
CA ASN A 176 -2.37 -16.95 13.51
C ASN A 176 -2.47 -16.58 12.01
N ASP A 177 -2.79 -15.32 11.76
CA ASP A 177 -2.86 -14.70 10.43
C ASP A 177 -1.83 -13.56 10.31
N ASN A 178 -1.50 -13.16 9.06
CA ASN A 178 -0.66 -11.99 8.83
C ASN A 178 -1.51 -10.72 8.81
N VAL A 179 -0.87 -9.56 8.99
CA VAL A 179 -1.49 -8.24 8.86
C VAL A 179 -0.72 -7.40 7.85
N TRP A 180 -1.41 -6.60 7.05
CA TRP A 180 -0.81 -5.54 6.26
C TRP A 180 -1.36 -4.18 6.67
N ILE A 181 -0.45 -3.24 6.86
CA ILE A 181 -0.76 -1.84 7.13
C ILE A 181 0.22 -0.92 6.39
N ALA A 182 -0.28 0.15 5.78
CA ALA A 182 0.59 1.16 5.18
C ALA A 182 1.32 1.96 6.27
N GLN A 183 2.59 2.30 6.04
CA GLN A 183 3.45 3.06 6.97
C GLN A 183 2.94 4.48 7.26
N ARG A 184 1.93 4.96 6.52
CA ARG A 184 1.35 6.29 6.66
C ARG A 184 -0.12 6.31 6.23
N GLN A 185 -0.82 7.33 6.68
CA GLN A 185 -2.19 7.59 6.22
C GLN A 185 -2.18 8.08 4.76
N GLY A 186 -2.77 7.28 3.87
CA GLY A 186 -2.86 7.56 2.42
C GLY A 186 -1.51 7.50 1.70
N ARG A 187 -1.58 7.57 0.36
CA ARG A 187 -0.42 7.48 -0.53
C ARG A 187 0.38 8.78 -0.57
N ALA A 188 1.70 8.71 -0.53
CA ALA A 188 2.54 9.88 -0.83
C ALA A 188 2.43 10.22 -2.32
N LYS A 189 2.00 11.45 -2.63
CA LYS A 189 1.79 11.89 -4.01
C LYS A 189 3.10 12.09 -4.79
N ASN A 190 4.19 12.36 -4.09
CA ASN A 190 5.52 12.54 -4.65
C ASN A 190 6.42 11.30 -4.49
N SER A 191 5.88 10.20 -4.02
CA SER A 191 6.64 8.97 -3.72
C SER A 191 7.70 9.09 -2.62
N ASN A 192 7.70 10.18 -1.85
CA ASN A 192 8.50 10.30 -0.63
C ASN A 192 7.68 9.74 0.55
N ASP A 193 7.57 8.42 0.59
CA ASP A 193 6.89 7.74 1.68
C ASP A 193 7.78 7.70 2.92
N LEU A 194 7.23 8.19 4.04
CA LEU A 194 7.88 8.16 5.36
C LEU A 194 6.90 7.57 6.38
N THR A 195 7.43 6.77 7.27
CA THR A 195 6.67 6.14 8.37
C THR A 195 6.15 7.21 9.33
N GLN A 196 4.84 7.26 9.52
CA GLN A 196 4.24 8.15 10.50
C GLN A 196 4.35 7.55 11.90
N PRO A 197 5.04 8.19 12.87
CA PRO A 197 5.15 7.69 14.24
C PRO A 197 3.79 7.43 14.90
N ALA A 198 2.73 8.11 14.44
CA ALA A 198 1.36 7.89 14.92
C ALA A 198 0.85 6.46 14.67
N ILE A 199 1.27 5.81 13.57
CA ILE A 199 0.91 4.41 13.29
C ILE A 199 1.57 3.48 14.30
N LEU A 200 2.84 3.68 14.60
CA LEU A 200 3.57 2.90 15.61
C LEU A 200 3.00 3.12 17.02
N LYS A 201 2.64 4.38 17.34
CA LYS A 201 1.95 4.70 18.60
C LYS A 201 0.63 3.95 18.72
N MET A 202 -0.15 3.90 17.64
CA MET A 202 -1.39 3.14 17.60
C MET A 202 -1.10 1.65 17.78
N MET A 203 -0.17 1.06 17.05
CA MET A 203 0.18 -0.36 17.13
C MET A 203 0.64 -0.77 18.55
N ALA A 204 1.31 0.11 19.28
CA ALA A 204 1.76 -0.12 20.65
C ALA A 204 0.68 0.12 21.72
N MET A 205 -0.58 0.40 21.37
CA MET A 205 -1.68 0.57 22.34
C MET A 205 -2.23 -0.75 22.87
N GLY A 206 -2.20 -1.80 22.06
CA GLY A 206 -2.51 -3.18 22.42
C GLY A 206 -1.27 -3.92 22.92
N GLY A 207 -1.46 -5.20 23.26
CA GLY A 207 -0.40 -6.06 23.79
C GLY A 207 -0.04 -5.79 25.24
N GLU A 208 0.95 -6.52 25.76
CA GLU A 208 1.38 -6.47 27.13
C GLU A 208 2.87 -6.07 27.25
N GLY A 209 3.24 -5.43 28.36
CA GLY A 209 4.61 -5.04 28.66
C GLY A 209 4.96 -3.61 28.21
N THR A 210 6.25 -3.37 27.97
CA THR A 210 6.80 -2.08 27.51
C THR A 210 6.39 -1.78 26.05
N ILE A 211 6.69 -0.58 25.56
CA ILE A 211 6.42 -0.22 24.15
C ILE A 211 7.18 -1.17 23.20
N ILE A 212 8.42 -1.48 23.51
CA ILE A 212 9.26 -2.38 22.70
C ILE A 212 8.66 -3.79 22.70
N GLU A 213 8.31 -4.34 23.86
CA GLU A 213 7.72 -5.67 23.97
C GLU A 213 6.41 -5.77 23.18
N ARG A 214 5.54 -4.76 23.26
CA ARG A 214 4.28 -4.70 22.48
C ARG A 214 4.53 -4.69 20.98
N LEU A 215 5.49 -3.92 20.48
CA LEU A 215 5.83 -3.90 19.06
C LEU A 215 6.46 -5.21 18.60
N LYS A 216 7.28 -5.87 19.44
CA LYS A 216 7.84 -7.19 19.14
C LYS A 216 6.76 -8.28 19.01
N GLN A 217 5.68 -8.22 19.80
CA GLN A 217 4.55 -9.14 19.66
C GLN A 217 3.88 -9.10 18.28
N LEU A 218 4.11 -8.04 17.52
CA LEU A 218 3.53 -7.85 16.18
C LEU A 218 4.42 -8.39 15.04
N HIS A 219 5.67 -8.77 15.32
CA HIS A 219 6.63 -9.26 14.33
C HIS A 219 6.67 -8.38 13.07
N ILE A 220 6.99 -7.09 13.24
CA ILE A 220 6.93 -6.10 12.17
C ILE A 220 7.99 -6.40 11.12
N VAL A 221 7.56 -6.53 9.86
CA VAL A 221 8.42 -6.66 8.68
C VAL A 221 8.23 -5.43 7.81
N PRO A 222 9.26 -4.57 7.69
CA PRO A 222 9.26 -3.51 6.69
C PRO A 222 9.22 -4.12 5.29
N LEU A 223 8.28 -3.66 4.46
CA LEU A 223 8.04 -4.18 3.11
C LEU A 223 8.21 -3.06 2.09
N ALA A 224 9.19 -3.19 1.21
CA ALA A 224 9.39 -2.28 0.10
C ALA A 224 8.54 -2.70 -1.10
N ILE A 225 7.74 -1.75 -1.63
CA ILE A 225 6.93 -1.91 -2.83
C ILE A 225 7.49 -1.00 -3.92
N SER A 226 7.89 -1.56 -5.05
CA SER A 226 8.43 -0.85 -6.19
C SER A 226 7.60 -1.15 -7.44
N TYR A 227 6.97 -0.12 -8.01
CA TYR A 227 6.36 -0.14 -9.33
C TYR A 227 7.25 0.63 -10.30
N GLU A 228 7.51 0.06 -11.48
CA GLU A 228 8.24 0.77 -12.52
C GLU A 228 7.43 1.99 -13.00
N TYR A 229 6.14 1.79 -13.32
CA TYR A 229 5.21 2.86 -13.64
C TYR A 229 4.07 2.91 -12.62
N ASP A 230 3.72 4.09 -12.18
CA ASP A 230 2.56 4.32 -11.31
C ASP A 230 1.37 4.76 -12.16
N PRO A 231 0.34 3.93 -12.36
CA PRO A 231 -0.80 4.27 -13.21
C PRO A 231 -1.54 5.55 -12.79
N CYS A 232 -1.45 5.89 -11.50
CA CYS A 232 -2.12 7.07 -10.92
C CYS A 232 -1.22 8.32 -10.89
N ASP A 233 -0.07 8.33 -11.53
CA ASP A 233 0.91 9.41 -11.44
C ASP A 233 0.34 10.76 -11.89
N TYR A 234 -0.37 10.80 -13.02
CA TYR A 234 -1.01 12.01 -13.54
C TYR A 234 -2.15 12.49 -12.62
N LEU A 235 -2.89 11.58 -11.98
CA LEU A 235 -3.91 11.95 -10.99
C LEU A 235 -3.29 12.58 -9.75
N LYS A 236 -2.13 12.07 -9.33
CA LYS A 236 -1.36 12.64 -8.22
C LYS A 236 -0.79 14.01 -8.56
N ALA A 237 -0.30 14.20 -9.81
CA ALA A 237 0.16 15.50 -10.31
C ALA A 237 -1.00 16.49 -10.43
N ARG A 238 -2.17 16.07 -10.98
CA ARG A 238 -3.41 16.84 -11.01
C ARG A 238 -3.80 17.34 -9.62
N GLU A 239 -3.81 16.44 -8.62
CA GLU A 239 -4.12 16.78 -7.23
C GLU A 239 -3.17 17.85 -6.67
N TYR A 240 -1.88 17.82 -7.00
CA TYR A 240 -0.93 18.84 -6.58
C TYR A 240 -1.27 20.21 -7.18
N GLN A 241 -1.57 20.29 -8.47
CA GLN A 241 -1.91 21.57 -9.08
C GLN A 241 -3.23 22.11 -8.53
N LEU A 242 -4.25 21.28 -8.40
CA LEU A 242 -5.56 21.69 -7.84
C LEU A 242 -5.41 22.23 -6.41
N ARG A 243 -4.59 21.58 -5.57
CA ARG A 243 -4.31 22.07 -4.21
C ARG A 243 -3.50 23.36 -4.17
N ARG A 244 -2.59 23.57 -5.15
CA ARG A 244 -1.81 24.81 -5.30
C ARG A 244 -2.70 25.97 -5.69
N ASP A 245 -3.57 25.76 -6.66
CA ASP A 245 -4.32 26.83 -7.34
C ASP A 245 -5.67 27.12 -6.67
N LEU A 246 -6.26 26.13 -6.01
CA LEU A 246 -7.57 26.22 -5.37
C LEU A 246 -7.48 25.94 -3.84
N PRO A 247 -7.37 26.98 -2.99
CA PRO A 247 -7.13 26.83 -1.53
C PRO A 247 -8.15 25.98 -0.79
N TYR A 248 -9.38 25.88 -1.32
CA TYR A 248 -10.48 25.12 -0.69
C TYR A 248 -10.72 23.76 -1.35
N TRP A 249 -9.92 23.39 -2.34
CA TRP A 249 -10.08 22.11 -3.01
C TRP A 249 -9.87 20.94 -2.06
N LYS A 250 -10.79 20.00 -2.10
CA LYS A 250 -10.72 18.76 -1.33
C LYS A 250 -11.00 17.58 -2.24
N LYS A 251 -10.25 16.53 -2.05
CA LYS A 251 -10.46 15.26 -2.74
C LYS A 251 -11.82 14.69 -2.38
N THR A 252 -12.56 14.21 -3.37
CA THR A 252 -13.90 13.62 -3.22
C THR A 252 -13.83 12.08 -3.21
N ALA A 253 -14.97 11.43 -2.95
CA ALA A 253 -15.10 9.98 -3.06
C ALA A 253 -14.97 9.51 -4.52
N GLU A 254 -15.42 10.32 -5.48
CA GLU A 254 -15.28 10.06 -6.93
C GLU A 254 -13.82 10.07 -7.34
N ASP A 255 -12.99 10.98 -6.82
CA ASP A 255 -11.53 11.00 -7.07
C ASP A 255 -10.85 9.74 -6.53
N ASP A 256 -11.32 9.19 -5.40
CA ASP A 256 -10.82 7.93 -4.86
C ASP A 256 -11.21 6.76 -5.75
N LEU A 257 -12.46 6.72 -6.20
CA LEU A 257 -12.95 5.69 -7.13
C LEU A 257 -12.21 5.75 -8.48
N GLU A 258 -12.01 6.95 -9.04
CA GLU A 258 -11.19 7.14 -10.24
C GLU A 258 -9.78 6.59 -10.04
N SER A 259 -9.15 6.91 -8.92
CA SER A 259 -7.80 6.41 -8.58
C SER A 259 -7.75 4.88 -8.44
N MET A 260 -8.79 4.24 -7.89
CA MET A 260 -8.89 2.77 -7.81
C MET A 260 -8.99 2.15 -9.21
N LEU A 261 -9.88 2.68 -10.06
CA LEU A 261 -10.09 2.16 -11.41
C LEU A 261 -8.85 2.33 -12.29
N VAL A 262 -8.22 3.51 -12.24
CA VAL A 262 -6.97 3.79 -12.97
C VAL A 262 -5.84 2.90 -12.47
N GLY A 263 -5.71 2.72 -11.15
CA GLY A 263 -4.73 1.82 -10.55
C GLY A 263 -4.89 0.38 -11.03
N ILE A 264 -6.13 -0.14 -11.03
CA ILE A 264 -6.42 -1.51 -11.48
C ILE A 264 -6.12 -1.68 -12.98
N LYS A 265 -6.60 -0.75 -13.83
CA LYS A 265 -6.57 -0.88 -15.30
C LYS A 265 -5.28 -0.39 -15.96
N GLY A 266 -4.46 0.39 -15.28
CA GLY A 266 -3.29 1.00 -15.87
C GLY A 266 -2.08 0.07 -15.95
N TYR A 267 -1.22 0.30 -16.93
CA TYR A 267 0.05 -0.41 -17.09
C TYR A 267 1.04 -0.05 -15.98
N LYS A 268 1.82 -1.05 -15.49
CA LYS A 268 2.67 -0.91 -14.29
C LYS A 268 4.15 -1.20 -14.54
N GLY A 269 4.53 -1.67 -15.74
CA GLY A 269 5.87 -2.20 -15.97
C GLY A 269 6.16 -3.37 -15.03
N HIS A 270 7.34 -3.40 -14.44
CA HIS A 270 7.70 -4.39 -13.42
C HIS A 270 7.13 -3.98 -12.06
N ILE A 271 6.70 -4.99 -11.30
CA ILE A 271 6.24 -4.85 -9.91
C ILE A 271 7.13 -5.74 -9.04
N PHE A 272 7.73 -5.15 -8.00
CA PHE A 272 8.61 -5.87 -7.11
C PHE A 272 8.35 -5.55 -5.65
N TYR A 273 8.27 -6.60 -4.83
CA TYR A 273 8.11 -6.54 -3.40
C TYR A 273 9.35 -7.12 -2.73
N LYS A 274 9.83 -6.49 -1.67
CA LYS A 274 10.97 -7.01 -0.90
C LYS A 274 10.74 -6.88 0.58
N CYS A 275 10.79 -8.01 1.28
CA CYS A 275 10.74 -8.08 2.72
C CYS A 275 12.12 -7.77 3.31
N ALA A 276 12.19 -6.77 4.17
CA ALA A 276 13.33 -6.58 5.05
C ALA A 276 13.32 -7.65 6.17
N PRO A 277 14.39 -7.82 6.96
CA PRO A 277 14.34 -8.59 8.19
C PRO A 277 13.24 -8.08 9.14
N CYS A 278 12.61 -9.01 9.88
CA CYS A 278 11.74 -8.64 11.00
C CYS A 278 12.54 -7.80 12.02
N ILE A 279 11.94 -6.70 12.49
CA ILE A 279 12.66 -5.75 13.34
C ILE A 279 12.80 -6.18 14.81
N ASP A 280 12.31 -7.37 15.19
CA ASP A 280 12.30 -7.83 16.58
C ASP A 280 13.69 -7.81 17.22
N GLU A 281 14.71 -8.35 16.54
CA GLU A 281 16.09 -8.37 17.04
C GLU A 281 16.69 -6.96 17.09
N TRP A 282 16.36 -6.11 16.13
CA TRP A 282 16.80 -4.71 16.17
C TRP A 282 16.14 -3.94 17.31
N LEU A 283 14.86 -4.19 17.62
CA LEU A 283 14.16 -3.56 18.73
C LEU A 283 14.84 -3.84 20.09
N ASP A 284 15.51 -4.98 20.25
CA ASP A 284 16.31 -5.29 21.45
C ASP A 284 17.55 -4.39 21.63
N THR A 285 17.96 -3.69 20.57
CA THR A 285 19.09 -2.74 20.62
C THR A 285 18.67 -1.30 20.89
N VAL A 286 17.36 -1.03 20.93
CA VAL A 286 16.83 0.32 21.12
C VAL A 286 16.79 0.66 22.61
N ASP A 287 17.27 1.85 22.95
CA ASP A 287 17.22 2.37 24.31
C ASP A 287 15.76 2.68 24.72
N GLU A 288 15.21 1.90 25.65
CA GLU A 288 13.84 2.06 26.16
C GLU A 288 13.65 3.32 27.02
N GLU A 289 14.73 3.89 27.56
CA GLU A 289 14.70 5.11 28.37
C GLU A 289 14.55 6.39 27.52
N LEU A 290 14.57 6.26 26.20
CA LEU A 290 14.31 7.38 25.31
C LEU A 290 12.94 8.02 25.57
N PRO A 291 12.82 9.34 25.52
CA PRO A 291 11.52 10.00 25.54
C PRO A 291 10.60 9.40 24.47
N LYS A 292 9.34 9.08 24.83
CA LYS A 292 8.39 8.32 23.96
C LYS A 292 8.35 8.81 22.50
N ASN A 293 8.37 10.13 22.27
CA ASN A 293 8.35 10.65 20.91
C ASN A 293 9.64 10.29 20.16
N LYS A 294 10.80 10.42 20.80
CA LYS A 294 12.09 10.05 20.20
C LYS A 294 12.17 8.54 19.94
N LEU A 295 11.64 7.72 20.84
CA LEU A 295 11.56 6.28 20.65
C LEU A 295 10.80 5.94 19.35
N PHE A 296 9.59 6.47 19.17
CA PHE A 296 8.79 6.22 17.97
C PHE A 296 9.42 6.81 16.70
N ASP A 297 10.06 7.98 16.80
CA ASP A 297 10.80 8.59 15.67
C ASP A 297 11.99 7.72 15.28
N THR A 298 12.70 7.13 16.23
CA THR A 298 13.83 6.21 15.99
C THR A 298 13.34 4.93 15.28
N ILE A 299 12.24 4.35 15.75
CA ILE A 299 11.66 3.13 15.13
C ILE A 299 11.15 3.46 13.71
N ALA A 300 10.47 4.58 13.54
CA ALA A 300 10.00 5.04 12.22
C ALA A 300 11.17 5.23 11.23
N ALA A 301 12.25 5.88 11.68
CA ALA A 301 13.44 6.08 10.85
C ALA A 301 14.12 4.75 10.46
N HIS A 302 14.12 3.76 11.36
CA HIS A 302 14.64 2.43 11.03
C HIS A 302 13.77 1.73 9.97
N ILE A 303 12.44 1.76 10.12
CA ILE A 303 11.52 1.21 9.12
C ILE A 303 11.71 1.90 7.77
N ASP A 304 11.83 3.22 7.74
CA ASP A 304 12.10 3.98 6.50
C ASP A 304 13.42 3.56 5.87
N HIS A 305 14.48 3.44 6.66
CA HIS A 305 15.77 2.96 6.17
C HIS A 305 15.66 1.57 5.56
N GLN A 306 14.96 0.64 6.21
CA GLN A 306 14.75 -0.72 5.72
C GLN A 306 13.93 -0.74 4.42
N ILE A 307 12.87 0.06 4.31
CA ILE A 307 12.06 0.16 3.09
C ILE A 307 12.89 0.79 1.96
N HIS A 308 13.53 1.91 2.22
CA HIS A 308 14.26 2.66 1.21
C HIS A 308 15.48 1.88 0.65
N SER A 309 16.24 1.19 1.51
CA SER A 309 17.38 0.37 1.09
C SER A 309 16.97 -0.89 0.31
N ASN A 310 15.71 -1.26 0.35
CA ASN A 310 15.15 -2.43 -0.34
C ASN A 310 14.33 -2.07 -1.59
N TYR A 311 14.25 -0.79 -1.99
CA TYR A 311 13.62 -0.44 -3.27
C TYR A 311 14.35 -1.11 -4.44
N LYS A 312 13.59 -1.63 -5.40
CA LYS A 312 14.09 -1.95 -6.74
C LYS A 312 13.95 -0.71 -7.60
N LEU A 313 15.06 -0.22 -8.11
CA LEU A 313 15.08 0.93 -9.02
C LEU A 313 15.07 0.45 -10.47
N TYR A 314 14.46 1.28 -11.32
CA TYR A 314 14.37 1.09 -12.75
C TYR A 314 15.05 2.26 -13.48
N PRO A 315 15.46 2.12 -14.74
CA PRO A 315 16.13 3.19 -15.50
C PRO A 315 15.41 4.54 -15.39
N ILE A 316 14.09 4.55 -15.45
CA ILE A 316 13.28 5.78 -15.35
C ILE A 316 13.45 6.54 -14.03
N ASN A 317 13.79 5.86 -12.94
CA ASN A 317 14.05 6.52 -11.65
C ASN A 317 15.32 7.37 -11.70
N TYR A 318 16.36 6.87 -12.36
CA TYR A 318 17.62 7.57 -12.55
C TYR A 318 17.50 8.69 -13.59
N VAL A 319 16.77 8.45 -14.71
CA VAL A 319 16.42 9.50 -15.67
C VAL A 319 15.69 10.65 -14.97
N ALA A 320 14.66 10.37 -14.19
CA ALA A 320 13.90 11.38 -13.47
C ALA A 320 14.77 12.15 -12.47
N LEU A 321 15.71 11.47 -11.79
CA LEU A 321 16.61 12.10 -10.84
C LEU A 321 17.59 13.03 -11.54
N ASP A 322 18.23 12.61 -12.63
CA ASP A 322 19.14 13.45 -13.41
C ASP A 322 18.40 14.65 -14.04
N MET A 323 17.17 14.46 -14.57
CA MET A 323 16.37 15.57 -15.10
C MET A 323 16.01 16.62 -14.04
N ILE A 324 15.69 16.21 -12.81
CA ILE A 324 15.39 17.15 -11.71
C ILE A 324 16.62 17.88 -11.24
N LEU A 325 17.76 17.21 -11.17
CA LEU A 325 19.03 17.78 -10.71
C LEU A 325 19.73 18.59 -11.80
N ASP A 326 19.25 18.52 -13.04
CA ASP A 326 19.93 19.06 -14.23
C ASP A 326 21.37 18.53 -14.34
N THR A 327 21.52 17.21 -14.24
CA THR A 327 22.81 16.51 -14.24
C THR A 327 22.77 15.28 -15.15
N ARG A 328 23.91 14.59 -15.28
CA ARG A 328 24.07 13.27 -15.89
C ARG A 328 24.86 12.32 -14.98
N VAL A 329 24.72 12.50 -13.67
CA VAL A 329 25.50 11.73 -12.68
C VAL A 329 25.14 10.26 -12.71
N TYR A 330 23.93 9.92 -13.15
CA TYR A 330 23.40 8.56 -13.14
C TYR A 330 23.23 7.99 -14.55
N GLU A 331 23.85 8.60 -15.59
CA GLU A 331 23.70 8.15 -16.99
C GLU A 331 24.16 6.71 -17.27
N GLU A 332 24.97 6.12 -16.38
CA GLU A 332 25.37 4.70 -16.47
C GLU A 332 24.23 3.72 -16.16
N TYR A 333 23.13 4.17 -15.53
CA TYR A 333 21.98 3.34 -15.12
C TYR A 333 20.82 3.37 -16.12
N TYR A 334 20.94 4.11 -17.23
CA TYR A 334 19.90 4.20 -18.26
C TYR A 334 20.50 4.43 -19.65
N THR A 335 19.74 4.07 -20.67
CA THR A 335 20.12 4.30 -22.07
C THR A 335 19.52 5.60 -22.62
N VAL A 336 19.97 6.04 -23.80
CA VAL A 336 19.33 7.14 -24.54
C VAL A 336 17.88 6.79 -24.90
N GLU A 337 17.61 5.54 -25.19
CA GLU A 337 16.25 5.06 -25.47
C GLU A 337 15.34 5.16 -24.24
N ASP A 338 15.83 4.74 -23.05
CA ASP A 338 15.10 4.91 -21.78
C ASP A 338 14.74 6.36 -21.54
N TYR A 339 15.69 7.27 -21.77
CA TYR A 339 15.48 8.71 -21.63
C TYR A 339 14.39 9.22 -22.60
N GLN A 340 14.44 8.82 -23.87
CA GLN A 340 13.47 9.24 -24.89
C GLN A 340 12.07 8.67 -24.60
N ASN A 341 11.99 7.38 -24.28
CA ASN A 341 10.74 6.69 -23.97
C ASN A 341 10.08 7.31 -22.73
N PHE A 342 10.87 7.60 -21.69
CA PHE A 342 10.32 8.22 -20.49
C PHE A 342 9.85 9.67 -20.74
N ASN A 343 10.52 10.46 -21.57
CA ASN A 343 10.01 11.78 -21.95
C ASN A 343 8.68 11.69 -22.69
N THR A 344 8.55 10.78 -23.65
CA THR A 344 7.30 10.52 -24.37
C THR A 344 6.19 10.09 -23.43
N TYR A 345 6.52 9.23 -22.46
CA TYR A 345 5.60 8.79 -21.42
C TYR A 345 5.09 9.98 -20.58
N LEU A 346 6.00 10.86 -20.13
CA LEU A 346 5.63 12.04 -19.33
C LEU A 346 4.69 12.98 -20.09
N ASP A 347 4.97 13.22 -21.37
CA ASP A 347 4.11 14.05 -22.24
C ASP A 347 2.71 13.43 -22.34
N GLY A 348 2.62 12.13 -22.59
CA GLY A 348 1.34 11.42 -22.64
C GLY A 348 0.58 11.40 -21.30
N GLN A 349 1.28 11.45 -20.16
CA GLN A 349 0.62 11.55 -18.84
C GLN A 349 0.08 12.97 -18.59
N ILE A 350 0.80 14.00 -19.02
CA ILE A 350 0.34 15.39 -18.92
C ILE A 350 -0.92 15.61 -19.78
N GLU A 351 -0.97 15.05 -20.99
CA GLU A 351 -2.12 15.14 -21.88
C GLU A 351 -3.42 14.57 -21.30
N LYS A 352 -3.32 13.61 -20.36
CA LYS A 352 -4.49 13.05 -19.65
C LYS A 352 -5.07 13.99 -18.60
N ILE A 353 -4.37 15.08 -18.25
CA ILE A 353 -4.81 16.01 -17.19
C ILE A 353 -5.68 17.09 -17.83
N ASP A 354 -6.99 16.99 -17.59
CA ASP A 354 -7.98 17.98 -18.02
C ASP A 354 -8.41 18.83 -16.81
N ILE A 355 -7.80 20.01 -16.69
CA ILE A 355 -8.10 21.02 -15.66
C ILE A 355 -7.95 22.42 -16.24
N GLU A 356 -8.70 23.38 -15.70
CA GLU A 356 -8.55 24.79 -16.04
C GLU A 356 -7.14 25.30 -15.67
N ASN A 357 -6.60 26.19 -16.49
CA ASN A 357 -5.28 26.81 -16.30
C ASN A 357 -4.15 25.78 -16.07
N ARG A 358 -4.17 24.70 -16.83
CA ARG A 358 -3.16 23.62 -16.75
C ARG A 358 -1.74 24.19 -16.93
N ASP A 359 -0.89 23.90 -15.93
CA ASP A 359 0.53 24.30 -15.90
C ASP A 359 1.41 23.07 -16.20
N ASP A 360 1.68 22.85 -17.50
CA ASP A 360 2.42 21.67 -17.97
C ASP A 360 3.83 21.58 -17.37
N LYS A 361 4.49 22.72 -17.11
CA LYS A 361 5.81 22.73 -16.47
C LYS A 361 5.76 22.28 -15.03
N PHE A 362 4.78 22.74 -14.26
CA PHE A 362 4.56 22.30 -12.89
C PHE A 362 4.18 20.83 -12.81
N LEU A 363 3.24 20.40 -13.68
CA LEU A 363 2.80 19.01 -13.74
C LEU A 363 3.95 18.06 -14.09
N ARG A 364 4.79 18.44 -15.06
CA ARG A 364 5.99 17.69 -15.41
C ARG A 364 6.94 17.57 -14.22
N THR A 365 7.14 18.64 -13.46
CA THR A 365 7.95 18.60 -12.25
C THR A 365 7.34 17.65 -11.19
N CYS A 366 6.02 17.66 -11.02
CA CYS A 366 5.34 16.74 -10.11
C CYS A 366 5.52 15.27 -10.53
N LEU A 367 5.39 14.96 -11.83
CA LEU A 367 5.62 13.62 -12.37
C LEU A 367 7.07 13.18 -12.18
N LEU A 368 8.04 14.00 -12.59
CA LEU A 368 9.46 13.72 -12.39
C LEU A 368 9.78 13.43 -10.93
N THR A 369 9.20 14.23 -10.03
CA THR A 369 9.40 14.07 -8.58
C THR A 369 8.97 12.69 -8.09
N GLN A 370 7.84 12.17 -8.58
CA GLN A 370 7.32 10.86 -8.20
C GLN A 370 8.30 9.74 -8.57
N TYR A 371 8.96 9.84 -9.73
CA TYR A 371 9.91 8.83 -10.18
C TYR A 371 11.32 9.03 -9.62
N ALA A 372 11.71 10.26 -9.27
CA ALA A 372 13.02 10.56 -8.70
C ALA A 372 13.16 10.19 -7.21
N TYR A 373 12.10 10.33 -6.42
CA TYR A 373 12.20 10.08 -4.96
C TYR A 373 12.60 8.65 -4.60
N PRO A 374 12.14 7.59 -5.26
CA PRO A 374 12.62 6.23 -4.97
C PRO A 374 14.14 6.12 -5.10
N ALA A 375 14.74 6.65 -6.18
CA ALA A 375 16.18 6.65 -6.37
C ALA A 375 16.88 7.51 -5.30
N LYS A 376 16.38 8.71 -5.03
CA LYS A 376 16.91 9.58 -3.98
C LYS A 376 16.96 8.89 -2.61
N ASN A 377 15.85 8.29 -2.21
CA ASN A 377 15.71 7.63 -0.91
C ASN A 377 16.60 6.39 -0.82
N TYR A 378 16.65 5.57 -1.90
CA TYR A 378 17.53 4.41 -1.98
C TYR A 378 19.01 4.80 -1.84
N ILE A 379 19.46 5.82 -2.59
CA ILE A 379 20.84 6.28 -2.54
C ILE A 379 21.17 6.83 -1.15
N ALA A 380 20.25 7.58 -0.54
CA ALA A 380 20.43 8.11 0.82
C ALA A 380 20.53 7.02 1.89
N ALA A 381 19.77 5.92 1.72
CA ALA A 381 19.78 4.79 2.63
C ALA A 381 20.99 3.86 2.41
N SER A 382 21.49 3.76 1.16
CA SER A 382 22.58 2.85 0.78
C SER A 382 23.96 3.49 0.90
N SER A 383 24.07 4.83 0.97
CA SER A 383 25.36 5.53 0.98
C SER A 383 25.86 5.81 2.40
N GLU A 384 26.99 5.22 2.77
CA GLU A 384 27.75 5.59 3.97
C GLU A 384 28.52 6.94 3.80
N SER A 385 28.60 7.49 2.57
CA SER A 385 29.47 8.65 2.28
C SER A 385 28.69 9.97 2.21
N GLY A 386 29.19 10.96 3.00
CA GLY A 386 28.64 12.32 3.10
C GLY A 386 28.65 13.15 1.79
N ARG A 387 29.30 12.68 0.72
CA ARG A 387 29.42 13.40 -0.56
C ARG A 387 28.09 13.48 -1.32
N PHE A 388 27.23 12.46 -1.22
CA PHE A 388 25.90 12.43 -1.82
C PHE A 388 24.85 13.22 -1.03
N LYS A 389 25.00 13.36 0.29
CA LYS A 389 24.06 14.13 1.13
C LYS A 389 23.93 15.59 0.70
N SER A 390 25.02 16.22 0.23
CA SER A 390 24.99 17.63 -0.21
C SER A 390 24.24 17.84 -1.53
N LEU A 391 24.33 16.88 -2.46
CA LEU A 391 23.61 16.92 -3.74
C LEU A 391 22.10 16.69 -3.53
N LEU A 392 21.77 15.70 -2.70
CA LEU A 392 20.39 15.31 -2.39
C LEU A 392 19.62 16.36 -1.57
N ASN A 393 20.32 17.18 -0.77
CA ASN A 393 19.71 18.30 -0.04
C ASN A 393 19.19 19.43 -0.95
N ARG A 394 19.63 19.49 -2.21
CA ARG A 394 19.09 20.42 -3.21
C ARG A 394 17.69 20.06 -3.71
N LEU A 395 17.23 18.82 -3.45
CA LEU A 395 15.86 18.38 -3.75
C LEU A 395 14.83 18.79 -2.66
N THR A 396 15.06 19.91 -1.99
CA THR A 396 14.00 20.51 -1.17
C THR A 396 13.03 21.22 -2.09
N PHE A 397 11.95 20.54 -2.47
CA PHE A 397 10.80 21.20 -3.08
C PHE A 397 10.26 22.20 -2.06
N LYS A 398 10.29 23.49 -2.41
CA LYS A 398 9.55 24.48 -1.65
C LYS A 398 8.07 24.06 -1.64
N LYS A 399 7.53 23.93 -0.42
CA LYS A 399 6.13 23.67 -0.15
C LYS A 399 5.23 24.71 -0.80
#